data_e1cba3b61e020e48d7bc497eefbdf1dc
#
_entry.id   e1cba3b61e020e48d7bc497eefbdf1dc
#
_cell.length_a   1.000
_cell.length_b   1.000
_cell.length_c   1.000
_cell.angle_alpha   90.00
_cell.angle_beta   90.00
_cell.angle_gamma   90.00
#
_symmetry.space_group_name_H-M   'P 1'
#
loop_
_entity.id
_entity.type
_entity.pdbx_description
1 polymer ?
#
loop_
_entity_poly.entity_id
_entity_poly.type
_entity_poly.pdbx_seq_one_letter_code
_entity_poly.pdbx_strand_id
1 'polypeptide(L)'
;MVRAGFTSASVSTLKVMLLVACALAAATPASAATRAKKSVHGAIAYEAGSRATGYSYDYRSAREAKLEALKQCGDPACEVLVSFHNACGAIAQGPGKPFAVAGATRAEAQTKALRRCGDKTCQIVAWACTR
;
A
#
# COMPACT_ATOMS: atom_id res chain seq x y z
N MET A 1 49.96 78.81 -9.16
CA MET A 1 48.58 78.45 -9.51
C MET A 1 48.57 76.96 -9.83
N VAL A 2 48.08 76.19 -8.91
CA VAL A 2 48.01 74.76 -9.07
C VAL A 2 46.54 74.32 -9.13
N ARG A 3 46.10 73.83 -10.24
CA ARG A 3 44.76 73.20 -10.38
C ARG A 3 44.83 71.74 -10.13
N ALA A 4 44.23 71.34 -9.09
CA ALA A 4 44.04 69.89 -8.81
C ALA A 4 42.92 69.42 -9.69
N GLY A 5 43.25 68.45 -10.57
CA GLY A 5 42.29 67.70 -11.33
C GLY A 5 41.69 66.56 -10.48
N PHE A 6 40.48 66.65 -10.11
CA PHE A 6 39.72 65.53 -9.54
C PHE A 6 39.28 64.60 -10.67
N THR A 7 39.89 63.52 -10.84
CA THR A 7 39.45 62.45 -11.76
C THR A 7 38.36 61.65 -11.06
N SER A 8 37.16 61.84 -11.53
CA SER A 8 36.00 61.06 -11.20
C SER A 8 36.14 59.64 -11.81
N ALA A 9 36.66 58.71 -11.02
CA ALA A 9 36.72 57.32 -11.46
C ALA A 9 36.40 56.40 -10.26
N SER A 10 35.19 56.55 -9.73
CA SER A 10 34.83 55.67 -8.62
C SER A 10 33.37 55.22 -8.58
N VAL A 11 32.63 55.42 -9.64
CA VAL A 11 31.20 55.08 -9.63
C VAL A 11 30.89 53.85 -10.48
N SER A 12 31.79 53.44 -11.36
CA SER A 12 31.54 52.27 -12.26
C SER A 12 31.86 50.92 -11.63
N THR A 13 32.73 50.87 -10.64
CA THR A 13 33.11 49.57 -10.04
C THR A 13 32.10 49.06 -9.02
N LEU A 14 31.29 49.94 -8.40
CA LEU A 14 30.30 49.53 -7.45
C LEU A 14 29.02 48.95 -8.09
N LYS A 15 28.73 49.37 -9.33
CA LYS A 15 27.57 48.85 -10.07
C LYS A 15 27.79 47.47 -10.67
N VAL A 16 29.03 47.11 -10.95
CA VAL A 16 29.36 45.78 -11.49
C VAL A 16 29.34 44.70 -10.40
N MET A 17 29.65 45.06 -9.13
CA MET A 17 29.60 44.10 -8.02
C MET A 17 28.18 43.80 -7.54
N LEU A 18 27.20 44.69 -7.79
CA LEU A 18 25.82 44.42 -7.37
C LEU A 18 25.07 43.49 -8.33
N LEU A 19 25.54 43.28 -9.53
CA LEU A 19 24.88 42.44 -10.54
C LEU A 19 25.33 40.98 -10.51
N VAL A 20 26.40 40.65 -9.78
CA VAL A 20 26.90 39.25 -9.66
C VAL A 20 26.30 38.53 -8.47
N ALA A 21 25.68 39.26 -7.51
CA ALA A 21 25.11 38.66 -6.31
C ALA A 21 23.68 38.07 -6.47
N CYS A 22 23.04 38.24 -7.62
CA CYS A 22 21.67 37.74 -7.86
C CYS A 22 21.57 36.44 -8.64
N ALA A 23 22.65 35.75 -8.95
CA ALA A 23 22.62 34.54 -9.77
C ALA A 23 22.82 33.21 -8.99
N LEU A 24 22.80 33.28 -7.67
CA LEU A 24 22.70 32.05 -6.84
C LEU A 24 21.24 31.90 -6.36
N ALA A 25 20.32 31.79 -7.30
CA ALA A 25 19.05 31.17 -7.03
C ALA A 25 19.37 29.67 -6.73
N ALA A 26 19.46 29.39 -5.45
CA ALA A 26 19.52 28.00 -5.00
C ALA A 26 18.32 27.28 -5.58
N ALA A 27 18.56 26.42 -6.57
CA ALA A 27 17.60 25.44 -7.00
C ALA A 27 17.41 24.53 -5.77
N THR A 28 16.37 24.78 -4.99
CA THR A 28 15.92 23.84 -3.99
C THR A 28 15.54 22.58 -4.74
N PRO A 29 16.17 21.43 -4.47
CA PRO A 29 15.70 20.19 -5.04
C PRO A 29 14.25 20.04 -4.57
N ALA A 30 13.32 20.03 -5.52
CA ALA A 30 11.96 19.61 -5.23
C ALA A 30 12.07 18.19 -4.67
N SER A 31 11.94 18.05 -3.36
CA SER A 31 11.79 16.74 -2.73
C SER A 31 10.55 16.14 -3.35
N ALA A 32 10.76 15.18 -4.25
CA ALA A 32 9.70 14.33 -4.71
C ALA A 32 9.21 13.59 -3.47
N ALA A 33 8.09 14.05 -2.89
CA ALA A 33 7.40 13.34 -1.84
C ALA A 33 6.98 12.00 -2.45
N THR A 34 7.72 10.95 -2.13
CA THR A 34 7.32 9.57 -2.41
C THR A 34 6.00 9.38 -1.67
N ARG A 35 4.89 9.40 -2.41
CA ARG A 35 3.58 9.09 -1.87
C ARG A 35 3.67 7.68 -1.31
N ALA A 36 3.71 7.57 0.03
CA ALA A 36 3.67 6.27 0.70
C ALA A 36 2.44 5.53 0.18
N LYS A 37 2.66 4.34 -0.41
CA LYS A 37 1.58 3.52 -0.93
C LYS A 37 0.65 3.20 0.24
N LYS A 38 -0.62 3.62 0.13
CA LYS A 38 -1.61 3.41 1.17
C LYS A 38 -1.73 1.91 1.44
N SER A 39 -1.49 1.50 2.68
CA SER A 39 -1.72 0.11 3.09
C SER A 39 -3.22 -0.14 3.16
N VAL A 40 -3.70 -1.14 2.45
CA VAL A 40 -5.08 -1.60 2.47
C VAL A 40 -5.15 -3.05 2.90
N HIS A 41 -6.12 -3.35 3.75
CA HIS A 41 -6.28 -4.64 4.40
C HIS A 41 -7.55 -5.33 3.94
N GLY A 42 -7.49 -6.66 3.90
CA GLY A 42 -8.63 -7.52 3.65
C GLY A 42 -8.61 -8.72 4.59
N ALA A 43 -9.74 -9.40 4.69
CA ALA A 43 -9.88 -10.63 5.46
C ALA A 43 -10.95 -11.52 4.84
N ILE A 44 -10.86 -12.83 5.09
CA ILE A 44 -11.89 -13.79 4.75
C ILE A 44 -12.24 -14.57 6.01
N ALA A 45 -13.52 -14.56 6.36
CA ALA A 45 -14.10 -15.38 7.40
C ALA A 45 -14.88 -16.53 6.75
N TYR A 46 -14.84 -17.68 7.37
CA TYR A 46 -15.45 -18.87 6.84
C TYR A 46 -15.90 -19.82 7.94
N GLU A 47 -17.00 -20.51 7.72
CA GLU A 47 -17.48 -21.62 8.53
C GLU A 47 -17.67 -22.87 7.63
N ALA A 48 -16.98 -23.95 7.96
CA ALA A 48 -16.87 -25.13 7.10
C ALA A 48 -18.14 -25.97 7.02
N GLY A 49 -18.92 -26.03 8.09
CA GLY A 49 -20.13 -26.81 8.17
C GLY A 49 -21.29 -26.23 7.37
N SER A 50 -21.60 -24.96 7.62
CA SER A 50 -22.63 -24.21 6.91
C SER A 50 -22.15 -23.65 5.57
N ARG A 51 -20.85 -23.63 5.34
CA ARG A 51 -20.16 -22.95 4.21
C ARG A 51 -20.42 -21.44 4.16
N ALA A 52 -20.80 -20.86 5.29
CA ALA A 52 -20.95 -19.41 5.41
C ALA A 52 -19.61 -18.72 5.14
N THR A 53 -19.65 -17.68 4.34
CA THR A 53 -18.46 -16.95 3.90
C THR A 53 -18.67 -15.46 4.02
N GLY A 54 -17.70 -14.76 4.59
CA GLY A 54 -17.65 -13.31 4.57
C GLY A 54 -16.26 -12.85 4.16
N TYR A 55 -16.20 -11.77 3.41
CA TYR A 55 -14.92 -11.21 2.99
C TYR A 55 -14.96 -9.69 3.03
N SER A 56 -13.78 -9.13 3.18
CA SER A 56 -13.57 -7.69 3.15
C SER A 56 -12.30 -7.34 2.39
N TYR A 57 -12.23 -6.16 1.83
CA TYR A 57 -11.07 -5.63 1.12
C TYR A 57 -11.05 -4.10 1.19
N ASP A 58 -9.86 -3.53 0.99
CA ASP A 58 -9.63 -2.07 0.95
C ASP A 58 -9.92 -1.32 2.27
N TYR A 59 -9.89 -2.01 3.40
CA TYR A 59 -9.99 -1.40 4.72
C TYR A 59 -8.67 -0.76 5.17
N ARG A 60 -8.75 0.25 6.03
CA ARG A 60 -7.57 0.97 6.53
C ARG A 60 -6.78 0.19 7.57
N SER A 61 -7.41 -0.76 8.24
CA SER A 61 -6.76 -1.60 9.25
C SER A 61 -7.19 -3.05 9.14
N ALA A 62 -6.31 -3.95 9.58
CA ALA A 62 -6.60 -5.37 9.65
C ALA A 62 -7.76 -5.68 10.60
N ARG A 63 -7.89 -4.91 11.69
CA ARG A 63 -8.99 -5.07 12.65
C ARG A 63 -10.35 -4.80 12.01
N GLU A 64 -10.50 -3.68 11.32
CA GLU A 64 -11.73 -3.34 10.60
C GLU A 64 -12.06 -4.38 9.53
N ALA A 65 -11.06 -4.79 8.74
CA ALA A 65 -11.24 -5.83 7.73
C ALA A 65 -11.77 -7.14 8.33
N LYS A 66 -11.19 -7.59 9.44
CA LYS A 66 -11.63 -8.81 10.13
C LYS A 66 -13.05 -8.72 10.65
N LEU A 67 -13.40 -7.60 11.29
CA LEU A 67 -14.75 -7.37 11.81
C LEU A 67 -15.79 -7.38 10.70
N GLU A 68 -15.49 -6.74 9.58
CA GLU A 68 -16.40 -6.72 8.43
C GLU A 68 -16.55 -8.10 7.80
N ALA A 69 -15.48 -8.86 7.65
CA ALA A 69 -15.53 -10.23 7.14
C ALA A 69 -16.42 -11.12 8.04
N LEU A 70 -16.29 -11.03 9.35
CA LEU A 70 -17.14 -11.77 10.30
C LEU A 70 -18.61 -11.34 10.20
N LYS A 71 -18.85 -10.03 10.09
CA LYS A 71 -20.21 -9.49 9.93
C LYS A 71 -20.89 -10.01 8.66
N GLN A 72 -20.15 -10.00 7.54
CA GLN A 72 -20.68 -10.51 6.27
C GLN A 72 -20.87 -12.03 6.28
N CYS A 73 -20.06 -12.76 7.01
CA CYS A 73 -20.20 -14.21 7.18
C CYS A 73 -21.55 -14.57 7.84
N GLY A 74 -21.96 -13.81 8.83
CA GLY A 74 -23.29 -13.85 9.41
C GLY A 74 -23.62 -15.10 10.24
N ASP A 75 -22.70 -16.05 10.33
CA ASP A 75 -22.83 -17.25 11.17
C ASP A 75 -21.97 -17.06 12.44
N PRO A 76 -22.52 -17.34 13.65
CA PRO A 76 -21.75 -17.19 14.89
C PRO A 76 -20.52 -18.12 14.97
N ALA A 77 -20.49 -19.20 14.20
CA ALA A 77 -19.35 -20.11 14.11
C ALA A 77 -18.27 -19.66 13.11
N CYS A 78 -18.48 -18.56 12.38
CA CYS A 78 -17.49 -18.02 11.47
C CYS A 78 -16.22 -17.59 12.18
N GLU A 79 -15.08 -17.96 11.59
CA GLU A 79 -13.76 -17.54 12.03
C GLU A 79 -13.02 -16.84 10.89
N VAL A 80 -12.20 -15.84 11.22
CA VAL A 80 -11.29 -15.24 10.23
C VAL A 80 -10.16 -16.23 9.96
N LEU A 81 -10.15 -16.84 8.79
CA LEU A 81 -9.14 -17.82 8.41
C LEU A 81 -7.90 -17.20 7.78
N VAL A 82 -8.04 -16.06 7.11
CA VAL A 82 -6.91 -15.32 6.53
C VAL A 82 -7.16 -13.83 6.57
N SER A 83 -6.12 -13.07 6.89
CA SER A 83 -6.08 -11.62 6.67
C SER A 83 -4.84 -11.28 5.86
N PHE A 84 -4.94 -10.27 5.02
CA PHE A 84 -3.90 -9.89 4.08
C PHE A 84 -3.87 -8.37 3.90
N HIS A 85 -2.73 -7.85 3.44
CA HIS A 85 -2.60 -6.42 3.10
C HIS A 85 -1.85 -6.28 1.78
N ASN A 86 -2.31 -5.37 0.93
CA ASN A 86 -1.78 -5.18 -0.43
C ASN A 86 -1.58 -6.50 -1.17
N ALA A 87 -2.53 -7.42 -1.05
CA ALA A 87 -2.41 -8.80 -1.49
C ALA A 87 -3.78 -9.44 -1.72
N CYS A 88 -3.77 -10.74 -1.96
CA CYS A 88 -4.97 -11.57 -2.06
C CYS A 88 -4.97 -12.66 -0.97
N GLY A 89 -6.16 -13.10 -0.57
CA GLY A 89 -6.37 -14.28 0.24
C GLY A 89 -7.24 -15.29 -0.50
N ALA A 90 -7.04 -16.58 -0.22
CA ALA A 90 -7.88 -17.65 -0.74
C ALA A 90 -8.08 -18.76 0.29
N ILE A 91 -9.21 -19.42 0.23
CA ILE A 91 -9.54 -20.59 1.04
C ILE A 91 -9.84 -21.75 0.11
N ALA A 92 -9.20 -22.89 0.35
CA ALA A 92 -9.50 -24.16 -0.28
C ALA A 92 -10.07 -25.13 0.73
N GLN A 93 -11.07 -25.90 0.35
CA GLN A 93 -11.67 -26.95 1.15
C GLN A 93 -11.85 -28.21 0.33
N GLY A 94 -11.52 -29.32 0.95
CA GLY A 94 -11.78 -30.70 0.53
C GLY A 94 -12.53 -31.45 1.61
N PRO A 95 -12.24 -32.76 1.79
CA PRO A 95 -12.93 -33.60 2.79
C PRO A 95 -12.66 -33.21 4.24
N GLY A 96 -11.51 -32.52 4.51
CA GLY A 96 -11.08 -32.14 5.85
C GLY A 96 -11.36 -30.68 6.16
N LYS A 97 -10.51 -30.10 7.03
CA LYS A 97 -10.58 -28.68 7.40
C LYS A 97 -10.23 -27.76 6.23
N PRO A 98 -10.72 -26.54 6.21
CA PRO A 98 -10.34 -25.55 5.21
C PRO A 98 -8.88 -25.10 5.39
N PHE A 99 -8.23 -24.73 4.28
CA PHE A 99 -6.89 -24.18 4.24
C PHE A 99 -6.92 -22.79 3.63
N ALA A 100 -6.46 -21.81 4.39
CA ALA A 100 -6.46 -20.42 4.00
C ALA A 100 -5.04 -19.89 3.84
N VAL A 101 -4.77 -19.16 2.77
CA VAL A 101 -3.44 -18.64 2.43
C VAL A 101 -3.54 -17.27 1.80
N ALA A 102 -2.58 -16.41 2.12
CA ALA A 102 -2.35 -15.15 1.41
C ALA A 102 -1.31 -15.33 0.29
N GLY A 103 -1.44 -14.54 -0.76
CA GLY A 103 -0.50 -14.48 -1.87
C GLY A 103 -0.51 -13.08 -2.50
N ALA A 104 0.54 -12.74 -3.21
CA ALA A 104 0.64 -11.43 -3.88
C ALA A 104 -0.44 -11.24 -4.95
N THR A 105 -0.86 -12.31 -5.60
CA THR A 105 -1.91 -12.33 -6.60
C THR A 105 -2.98 -13.36 -6.26
N ARG A 106 -4.15 -13.22 -6.89
CA ARG A 106 -5.24 -14.20 -6.78
C ARG A 106 -4.77 -15.61 -7.16
N ALA A 107 -4.11 -15.75 -8.30
CA ALA A 107 -3.62 -17.03 -8.79
C ALA A 107 -2.64 -17.68 -7.82
N GLU A 108 -1.74 -16.90 -7.25
CA GLU A 108 -0.78 -17.37 -6.25
C GLU A 108 -1.49 -17.84 -4.97
N ALA A 109 -2.41 -17.03 -4.42
CA ALA A 109 -3.17 -17.38 -3.22
C ALA A 109 -3.97 -18.67 -3.42
N GLN A 110 -4.67 -18.81 -4.54
CA GLN A 110 -5.46 -20.01 -4.88
C GLN A 110 -4.59 -21.24 -5.04
N THR A 111 -3.49 -21.13 -5.78
CA THR A 111 -2.56 -22.25 -5.99
C THR A 111 -1.96 -22.72 -4.66
N LYS A 112 -1.54 -21.79 -3.81
CA LYS A 112 -1.01 -22.12 -2.49
C LYS A 112 -2.06 -22.78 -1.59
N ALA A 113 -3.31 -22.29 -1.60
CA ALA A 113 -4.40 -22.87 -0.82
C ALA A 113 -4.72 -24.31 -1.25
N LEU A 114 -4.83 -24.55 -2.55
CA LEU A 114 -5.06 -25.90 -3.11
C LEU A 114 -3.91 -26.85 -2.79
N ARG A 115 -2.67 -26.37 -2.89
CA ARG A 115 -1.49 -27.18 -2.55
C ARG A 115 -1.47 -27.57 -1.07
N ARG A 116 -1.83 -26.67 -0.17
CA ARG A 116 -1.93 -26.98 1.27
C ARG A 116 -3.08 -27.92 1.60
N CYS A 117 -4.17 -27.81 0.88
CA CYS A 117 -5.31 -28.73 1.01
C CYS A 117 -4.91 -30.17 0.65
N GLY A 118 -4.12 -30.35 -0.40
CA GLY A 118 -3.41 -31.60 -0.71
C GLY A 118 -4.26 -32.75 -1.21
N ASP A 119 -5.57 -32.56 -1.37
CA ASP A 119 -6.50 -33.58 -1.89
C ASP A 119 -7.00 -33.20 -3.27
N LYS A 120 -7.25 -34.20 -4.12
CA LYS A 120 -7.74 -33.98 -5.50
C LYS A 120 -9.14 -33.35 -5.56
N THR A 121 -9.92 -33.49 -4.49
CA THR A 121 -11.27 -32.94 -4.37
C THR A 121 -11.28 -31.53 -3.81
N CYS A 122 -10.13 -30.98 -3.42
CA CYS A 122 -10.02 -29.61 -2.93
C CYS A 122 -10.44 -28.60 -3.98
N GLN A 123 -11.29 -27.66 -3.54
CA GLN A 123 -11.78 -26.57 -4.37
C GLN A 123 -11.60 -25.23 -3.67
N ILE A 124 -11.41 -24.17 -4.42
CA ILE A 124 -11.44 -22.82 -3.88
C ILE A 124 -12.89 -22.46 -3.53
N VAL A 125 -13.12 -22.20 -2.25
CA VAL A 125 -14.45 -21.86 -1.72
C VAL A 125 -14.63 -20.34 -1.49
N ALA A 126 -13.52 -19.61 -1.30
CA ALA A 126 -13.53 -18.17 -1.16
C ALA A 126 -12.20 -17.55 -1.59
N TRP A 127 -12.24 -16.33 -2.07
CA TRP A 127 -11.07 -15.50 -2.33
C TRP A 127 -11.44 -14.02 -2.31
N ALA A 128 -10.49 -13.17 -1.96
CA ALA A 128 -10.61 -11.72 -2.05
C ALA A 128 -9.23 -11.08 -2.26
N CYS A 129 -9.18 -9.93 -2.90
CA CYS A 129 -7.97 -9.15 -3.12
C CYS A 129 -8.20 -7.69 -2.73
N THR A 130 -7.18 -7.05 -2.16
CA THR A 130 -7.09 -5.59 -2.04
C THR A 130 -6.76 -4.98 -3.41
N ARG A 131 -7.13 -3.71 -3.61
CA ARG A 131 -6.90 -2.96 -4.87
C ARG A 131 -5.80 -1.91 -4.73
#